data_582866fb36ff33563d14d2602c28f38a
#
_entry.id   582866fb36ff33563d14d2602c28f38a
#
_cell.length_a   1.000
_cell.length_b   1.000
_cell.length_c   1.000
_cell.angle_alpha   90.00
_cell.angle_beta   90.00
_cell.angle_gamma   90.00
#
_symmetry.space_group_name_H-M   'P 1'
#
loop_
_entity.id
_entity.type
_entity.pdbx_description
1 polymer ?
#
loop_
_entity_poly.entity_id
_entity_poly.type
_entity_poly.pdbx_seq_one_letter_code
_entity_poly.pdbx_strand_id
1 'polypeptide(L)'
;MLKRNPNAALTMRRAIILKYTLVKGLAAPPVEYLRSVASQWTHEERSRFAADAAQMFMQNINHLKAAELWRDVEEDERRFLEAGVDQMNTQQRIDAGWLAESIACLLWALKIIPEVPSYDQEAGHELVNALPANSIKDLIKQAHLRPQEEIKKQRNIAELWHWRARTRRLQEEGHLFQLPGGYTIEQVIELAALKGAENGDLPTPIGSDFPAMGKPYRDLSFENFAILTSIAQERHKALNWLCGFSPSGRWADTPTDT
;
A
#
# COMPACT_ATOMS: atom_id res chain seq x y z
N MET A 1 -9.37 25.76 2.64
CA MET A 1 -8.94 25.28 1.30
C MET A 1 -9.89 24.16 0.88
N LEU A 2 -10.49 24.22 -0.30
CA LEU A 2 -11.31 23.12 -0.82
C LEU A 2 -10.41 21.89 -1.03
N LYS A 3 -10.72 20.78 -0.38
CA LYS A 3 -10.08 19.48 -0.60
C LYS A 3 -10.27 19.11 -2.09
N ARG A 4 -9.20 19.05 -2.85
CA ARG A 4 -9.28 18.70 -4.27
C ARG A 4 -8.80 17.26 -4.44
N ASN A 5 -9.71 16.38 -4.86
CA ASN A 5 -9.38 15.02 -5.20
C ASN A 5 -8.34 15.01 -6.34
N PRO A 6 -7.37 14.09 -6.32
CA PRO A 6 -6.45 13.94 -7.41
C PRO A 6 -7.20 13.57 -8.70
N ASN A 7 -6.77 14.14 -9.81
CA ASN A 7 -7.30 13.77 -11.13
C ASN A 7 -6.61 12.50 -11.67
N ALA A 8 -7.10 11.98 -12.79
CA ALA A 8 -6.58 10.74 -13.38
C ALA A 8 -5.08 10.83 -13.72
N ALA A 9 -4.63 11.95 -14.28
CA ALA A 9 -3.21 12.13 -14.62
C ALA A 9 -2.32 12.13 -13.37
N LEU A 10 -2.73 12.82 -12.28
CA LEU A 10 -1.99 12.82 -11.01
C LEU A 10 -1.99 11.44 -10.36
N THR A 11 -3.12 10.71 -10.44
CA THR A 11 -3.22 9.33 -9.93
C THR A 11 -2.28 8.39 -10.67
N MET A 12 -2.21 8.49 -12.00
CA MET A 12 -1.29 7.69 -12.80
C MET A 12 0.17 8.04 -12.49
N ARG A 13 0.51 9.33 -12.36
CA ARG A 13 1.86 9.78 -11.97
C ARG A 13 2.26 9.18 -10.62
N ARG A 14 1.37 9.18 -9.63
CA ARG A 14 1.60 8.59 -8.31
C ARG A 14 1.81 7.08 -8.42
N ALA A 15 0.96 6.34 -9.12
CA ALA A 15 1.10 4.90 -9.30
C ALA A 15 2.46 4.53 -9.92
N ILE A 16 2.95 5.32 -10.88
CA ILE A 16 4.26 5.10 -11.51
C ILE A 16 5.40 5.38 -10.53
N ILE A 17 5.32 6.44 -9.72
CA ILE A 17 6.34 6.73 -8.71
C ILE A 17 6.41 5.59 -7.68
N LEU A 18 5.26 5.16 -7.15
CA LEU A 18 5.19 4.04 -6.20
C LEU A 18 5.73 2.74 -6.81
N LYS A 19 5.46 2.46 -8.09
CA LYS A 19 6.06 1.33 -8.80
C LYS A 19 7.58 1.34 -8.71
N TYR A 20 8.25 2.45 -9.01
CA TYR A 20 9.71 2.51 -8.99
C TYR A 20 10.26 2.40 -7.57
N THR A 21 9.54 2.90 -6.58
CA THR A 21 9.87 2.71 -5.16
C THR A 21 9.75 1.24 -4.75
N LEU A 22 8.65 0.58 -5.11
CA LEU A 22 8.44 -0.86 -4.89
C LEU A 22 9.54 -1.69 -5.55
N VAL A 23 9.77 -1.48 -6.86
CA VAL A 23 10.79 -2.24 -7.64
C VAL A 23 12.16 -2.09 -7.00
N LYS A 24 12.54 -0.92 -6.52
CA LYS A 24 13.79 -0.72 -5.80
C LYS A 24 13.84 -1.52 -4.49
N GLY A 25 12.77 -1.48 -3.71
CA GLY A 25 12.68 -2.25 -2.46
C GLY A 25 12.84 -3.75 -2.66
N LEU A 26 12.19 -4.29 -3.69
CA LEU A 26 12.25 -5.72 -4.04
C LEU A 26 13.60 -6.15 -4.63
N ALA A 27 14.23 -5.28 -5.42
CA ALA A 27 15.48 -5.58 -6.09
C ALA A 27 16.71 -5.49 -5.15
N ALA A 28 16.55 -4.86 -3.99
CA ALA A 28 17.61 -4.77 -3.00
C ALA A 28 17.56 -5.96 -2.04
N PRO A 29 18.56 -6.85 -2.03
CA PRO A 29 18.59 -7.98 -1.10
C PRO A 29 18.60 -7.51 0.36
N PRO A 30 18.07 -8.27 1.31
CA PRO A 30 18.16 -7.96 2.73
C PRO A 30 19.62 -7.73 3.17
N VAL A 31 19.85 -6.73 4.07
CA VAL A 31 21.21 -6.42 4.57
C VAL A 31 21.82 -7.62 5.26
N GLU A 32 21.00 -8.40 5.96
CA GLU A 32 21.40 -9.65 6.61
C GLU A 32 21.88 -10.68 5.59
N TYR A 33 21.15 -10.82 4.47
CA TYR A 33 21.58 -11.69 3.36
C TYR A 33 22.89 -11.17 2.75
N LEU A 34 22.98 -9.88 2.46
CA LEU A 34 24.25 -9.30 1.95
C LEU A 34 25.40 -9.54 2.91
N ARG A 35 25.19 -9.40 4.22
CA ARG A 35 26.22 -9.71 5.22
C ARG A 35 26.59 -11.18 5.26
N SER A 36 25.62 -12.09 5.14
CA SER A 36 25.88 -13.53 5.18
C SER A 36 26.66 -14.02 3.96
N VAL A 37 26.40 -13.47 2.77
CA VAL A 37 27.12 -13.85 1.54
C VAL A 37 28.38 -13.03 1.32
N ALA A 38 28.48 -11.82 1.86
CA ALA A 38 29.63 -10.94 1.67
C ALA A 38 30.94 -11.53 2.19
N SER A 39 30.90 -12.42 3.19
CA SER A 39 32.07 -13.16 3.67
C SER A 39 32.55 -14.21 2.68
N GLN A 40 31.68 -14.67 1.78
CA GLN A 40 31.95 -15.69 0.76
C GLN A 40 32.35 -15.07 -0.59
N TRP A 41 32.05 -13.80 -0.81
CA TRP A 41 32.33 -13.10 -2.05
C TRP A 41 33.74 -12.48 -2.04
N THR A 42 34.38 -12.58 -3.17
CA THR A 42 35.62 -11.83 -3.45
C THR A 42 35.32 -10.33 -3.47
N HIS A 43 36.37 -9.51 -3.40
CA HIS A 43 36.26 -8.06 -3.55
C HIS A 43 35.66 -7.68 -4.93
N GLU A 44 36.02 -8.41 -5.97
CA GLU A 44 35.53 -8.17 -7.34
C GLU A 44 34.04 -8.47 -7.46
N GLU A 45 33.57 -9.61 -6.92
CA GLU A 45 32.14 -9.98 -6.92
C GLU A 45 31.28 -8.95 -6.17
N ARG A 46 31.75 -8.46 -5.02
CA ARG A 46 31.05 -7.39 -4.26
C ARG A 46 30.97 -6.11 -5.06
N SER A 47 32.09 -5.70 -5.69
CA SER A 47 32.16 -4.47 -6.48
C SER A 47 31.25 -4.55 -7.71
N ARG A 48 31.22 -5.72 -8.38
CA ARG A 48 30.36 -5.96 -9.53
C ARG A 48 28.88 -5.91 -9.13
N PHE A 49 28.49 -6.60 -8.07
CA PHE A 49 27.11 -6.58 -7.56
C PHE A 49 26.66 -5.14 -7.22
N ALA A 50 27.51 -4.37 -6.52
CA ALA A 50 27.18 -2.99 -6.17
C ALA A 50 27.05 -2.10 -7.42
N ALA A 51 27.90 -2.30 -8.44
CA ALA A 51 27.84 -1.58 -9.69
C ALA A 51 26.57 -1.89 -10.49
N ASP A 52 26.21 -3.16 -10.61
CA ASP A 52 25.00 -3.64 -11.32
C ASP A 52 23.73 -3.08 -10.64
N ALA A 53 23.67 -3.14 -9.32
CA ALA A 53 22.57 -2.56 -8.55
C ALA A 53 22.47 -1.04 -8.70
N ALA A 54 23.61 -0.34 -8.64
CA ALA A 54 23.65 1.11 -8.83
C ALA A 54 23.19 1.50 -10.24
N GLN A 55 23.60 0.74 -11.26
CA GLN A 55 23.16 0.97 -12.64
C GLN A 55 21.65 0.82 -12.78
N MET A 56 21.06 -0.26 -12.23
CA MET A 56 19.62 -0.49 -12.26
C MET A 56 18.85 0.64 -11.53
N PHE A 57 19.30 1.06 -10.35
CA PHE A 57 18.66 2.14 -9.61
C PHE A 57 18.75 3.48 -10.36
N MET A 58 19.89 3.75 -11.00
CA MET A 58 20.04 4.93 -11.84
C MET A 58 19.12 4.90 -13.06
N GLN A 59 18.91 3.74 -13.69
CA GLN A 59 17.95 3.59 -14.79
C GLN A 59 16.53 3.91 -14.34
N ASN A 60 16.11 3.46 -13.16
CA ASN A 60 14.80 3.79 -12.59
C ASN A 60 14.61 5.30 -12.40
N ILE A 61 15.63 5.98 -11.86
CA ILE A 61 15.62 7.44 -11.71
C ILE A 61 15.57 8.14 -13.08
N ASN A 62 16.32 7.64 -14.05
CA ASN A 62 16.33 8.21 -15.40
C ASN A 62 14.98 8.05 -16.10
N HIS A 63 14.26 6.93 -15.91
CA HIS A 63 12.89 6.76 -16.42
C HIS A 63 11.95 7.81 -15.81
N LEU A 64 12.03 8.05 -14.49
CA LEU A 64 11.23 9.08 -13.82
C LEU A 64 11.55 10.48 -14.32
N LYS A 65 12.85 10.79 -14.55
CA LYS A 65 13.29 12.09 -15.09
C LYS A 65 12.82 12.27 -16.55
N ALA A 66 13.00 11.27 -17.39
CA ALA A 66 12.57 11.32 -18.81
C ALA A 66 11.06 11.47 -18.98
N ALA A 67 10.29 10.93 -18.03
CA ALA A 67 8.85 11.07 -17.98
C ALA A 67 8.38 12.36 -17.26
N GLU A 68 9.30 13.23 -16.83
CA GLU A 68 9.01 14.46 -16.08
C GLU A 68 8.27 14.22 -14.74
N LEU A 69 8.50 13.03 -14.14
CA LEU A 69 7.89 12.64 -12.86
C LEU A 69 8.75 13.00 -11.66
N TRP A 70 10.06 13.24 -11.85
CA TRP A 70 11.00 13.46 -10.76
C TRP A 70 10.62 14.64 -9.85
N ARG A 71 9.94 15.65 -10.38
CA ARG A 71 9.43 16.80 -9.61
C ARG A 71 8.28 16.42 -8.64
N ASP A 72 7.57 15.32 -8.93
CA ASP A 72 6.43 14.85 -8.13
C ASP A 72 6.87 13.78 -7.11
N VAL A 73 8.14 13.33 -7.18
CA VAL A 73 8.72 12.43 -6.18
C VAL A 73 8.89 13.21 -4.88
N GLU A 74 8.30 12.71 -3.81
CA GLU A 74 8.38 13.32 -2.48
C GLU A 74 9.76 13.12 -1.86
N GLU A 75 10.11 13.93 -0.86
CA GLU A 75 11.48 13.99 -0.32
C GLU A 75 11.96 12.64 0.23
N ASP A 76 11.09 11.92 0.97
CA ASP A 76 11.44 10.61 1.53
C ASP A 76 11.59 9.55 0.45
N GLU A 77 10.72 9.58 -0.57
CA GLU A 77 10.84 8.72 -1.76
C GLU A 77 12.12 9.00 -2.53
N ARG A 78 12.48 10.29 -2.67
CA ARG A 78 13.71 10.70 -3.36
C ARG A 78 14.93 10.16 -2.64
N ARG A 79 15.00 10.35 -1.31
CA ARG A 79 16.10 9.81 -0.49
C ARG A 79 16.19 8.28 -0.62
N PHE A 80 15.05 7.58 -0.60
CA PHE A 80 15.03 6.15 -0.80
C PHE A 80 15.49 5.75 -2.20
N LEU A 81 14.99 6.42 -3.26
CA LEU A 81 15.36 6.14 -4.65
C LEU A 81 16.83 6.42 -4.96
N GLU A 82 17.46 7.40 -4.30
CA GLU A 82 18.88 7.77 -4.47
C GLU A 82 19.83 6.93 -3.59
N ALA A 83 19.34 6.30 -2.52
CA ALA A 83 20.16 5.51 -1.60
C ALA A 83 20.85 4.33 -2.30
N GLY A 84 22.09 4.02 -1.92
CA GLY A 84 22.79 2.79 -2.32
C GLY A 84 22.16 1.54 -1.67
N VAL A 85 22.53 0.35 -2.17
CA VAL A 85 22.03 -0.93 -1.62
C VAL A 85 22.35 -1.10 -0.14
N ASP A 86 23.54 -0.67 0.27
CA ASP A 86 24.06 -0.73 1.64
C ASP A 86 23.47 0.32 2.57
N GLN A 87 22.82 1.35 2.03
CA GLN A 87 22.22 2.46 2.79
C GLN A 87 20.75 2.21 3.13
N MET A 88 20.10 1.22 2.51
CA MET A 88 18.70 0.88 2.78
C MET A 88 18.59 -0.07 3.97
N ASN A 89 17.86 0.32 5.00
CA ASN A 89 17.57 -0.57 6.12
C ASN A 89 16.42 -1.55 5.78
N THR A 90 16.28 -2.59 6.61
CA THR A 90 15.26 -3.64 6.44
C THR A 90 13.84 -3.08 6.46
N GLN A 91 13.54 -2.12 7.33
CA GLN A 91 12.20 -1.53 7.43
C GLN A 91 11.82 -0.77 6.16
N GLN A 92 12.71 0.02 5.60
CA GLN A 92 12.46 0.74 4.35
C GLN A 92 12.12 -0.19 3.18
N ARG A 93 12.68 -1.40 3.16
CA ARG A 93 12.37 -2.40 2.13
C ARG A 93 11.03 -3.07 2.37
N ILE A 94 10.72 -3.39 3.63
CA ILE A 94 9.41 -3.92 4.02
C ILE A 94 8.34 -2.90 3.64
N ASP A 95 8.51 -1.63 4.01
CA ASP A 95 7.58 -0.56 3.68
C ASP A 95 7.42 -0.39 2.16
N ALA A 96 8.52 -0.47 1.41
CA ALA A 96 8.46 -0.44 -0.06
C ALA A 96 7.71 -1.64 -0.64
N GLY A 97 7.85 -2.83 -0.05
CA GLY A 97 7.11 -4.03 -0.44
C GLY A 97 5.59 -3.85 -0.32
N TRP A 98 5.13 -3.25 0.76
CA TRP A 98 3.72 -2.99 1.00
C TRP A 98 3.09 -1.99 0.03
N LEU A 99 3.87 -1.21 -0.71
CA LEU A 99 3.35 -0.32 -1.75
C LEU A 99 2.58 -1.03 -2.86
N ALA A 100 2.72 -2.36 -3.02
CA ALA A 100 1.91 -3.16 -3.93
C ALA A 100 0.41 -3.00 -3.64
N GLU A 101 0.02 -2.92 -2.36
CA GLU A 101 -1.36 -2.73 -1.92
C GLU A 101 -1.90 -1.36 -2.34
N SER A 102 -1.10 -0.32 -2.14
CA SER A 102 -1.41 1.02 -2.59
C SER A 102 -1.52 1.10 -4.11
N ILE A 103 -0.58 0.49 -4.84
CA ILE A 103 -0.59 0.44 -6.31
C ILE A 103 -1.84 -0.27 -6.81
N ALA A 104 -2.26 -1.39 -6.22
CA ALA A 104 -3.48 -2.10 -6.59
C ALA A 104 -4.72 -1.18 -6.53
N CYS A 105 -4.86 -0.40 -5.45
CA CYS A 105 -5.95 0.57 -5.32
C CYS A 105 -5.91 1.67 -6.41
N LEU A 106 -4.71 2.20 -6.72
CA LEU A 106 -4.56 3.21 -7.76
C LEU A 106 -4.84 2.65 -9.15
N LEU A 107 -4.37 1.43 -9.46
CA LEU A 107 -4.65 0.75 -10.74
C LEU A 107 -6.13 0.43 -10.89
N TRP A 108 -6.80 0.00 -9.82
CA TRP A 108 -8.24 -0.19 -9.82
C TRP A 108 -8.97 1.14 -10.07
N ALA A 109 -8.62 2.20 -9.36
CA ALA A 109 -9.23 3.52 -9.57
C ALA A 109 -9.02 4.03 -10.99
N LEU A 110 -7.90 3.70 -11.64
CA LEU A 110 -7.56 4.01 -13.02
C LEU A 110 -8.21 3.07 -14.05
N LYS A 111 -9.03 2.11 -13.64
CA LYS A 111 -9.68 1.10 -14.51
C LYS A 111 -8.70 0.16 -15.23
N ILE A 112 -7.47 0.03 -14.72
CA ILE A 112 -6.45 -0.85 -15.30
C ILE A 112 -6.68 -2.29 -14.83
N ILE A 113 -7.08 -2.46 -13.57
CA ILE A 113 -7.52 -3.77 -13.06
C ILE A 113 -9.02 -3.72 -12.72
N PRO A 114 -9.75 -4.84 -12.85
CA PRO A 114 -11.19 -4.86 -12.68
C PRO A 114 -11.62 -4.68 -11.23
N GLU A 115 -10.86 -5.24 -10.28
CA GLU A 115 -11.20 -5.32 -8.86
C GLU A 115 -10.01 -5.02 -7.98
N VAL A 116 -10.25 -4.49 -6.77
CA VAL A 116 -9.25 -4.48 -5.70
C VAL A 116 -9.12 -5.91 -5.17
N PRO A 117 -7.90 -6.43 -4.96
CA PRO A 117 -7.73 -7.76 -4.38
C PRO A 117 -8.46 -7.92 -3.05
N SER A 118 -8.88 -9.16 -2.71
CA SER A 118 -9.51 -9.45 -1.42
C SER A 118 -8.65 -8.97 -0.24
N TYR A 119 -9.28 -8.52 0.85
CA TYR A 119 -8.55 -7.99 2.02
C TYR A 119 -7.82 -9.07 2.83
N ASP A 120 -8.03 -10.34 2.54
CA ASP A 120 -7.30 -11.47 3.12
C ASP A 120 -6.19 -12.04 2.19
N GLN A 121 -5.87 -11.32 1.12
CA GLN A 121 -4.84 -11.69 0.15
C GLN A 121 -3.97 -10.47 -0.18
N GLU A 122 -2.65 -10.69 -0.22
CA GLU A 122 -1.71 -9.67 -0.67
C GLU A 122 -1.87 -9.38 -2.16
N ALA A 123 -1.70 -8.13 -2.53
CA ALA A 123 -1.61 -7.72 -3.93
C ALA A 123 -0.29 -8.26 -4.54
N GLY A 124 -0.39 -8.93 -5.68
CA GLY A 124 0.80 -9.46 -6.35
C GLY A 124 1.73 -8.35 -6.86
N HIS A 125 3.03 -8.54 -6.68
CA HIS A 125 4.03 -7.58 -7.16
C HIS A 125 4.06 -7.45 -8.69
N GLU A 126 3.54 -8.44 -9.42
CA GLU A 126 3.40 -8.43 -10.88
C GLU A 126 2.47 -7.32 -11.40
N LEU A 127 1.64 -6.71 -10.54
CA LEU A 127 0.79 -5.56 -10.91
C LEU A 127 1.60 -4.40 -11.50
N VAL A 128 2.88 -4.27 -11.14
CA VAL A 128 3.77 -3.25 -11.73
C VAL A 128 3.97 -3.40 -13.24
N ASN A 129 3.73 -4.60 -13.80
CA ASN A 129 3.85 -4.88 -15.23
C ASN A 129 2.75 -4.16 -16.05
N ALA A 130 1.64 -3.77 -15.41
CA ALA A 130 0.60 -2.95 -16.03
C ALA A 130 1.07 -1.49 -16.29
N LEU A 131 2.24 -1.11 -15.79
CA LEU A 131 2.82 0.24 -15.92
C LEU A 131 4.18 0.16 -16.66
N PRO A 132 4.25 -0.21 -17.94
CA PRO A 132 5.50 -0.36 -18.65
C PRO A 132 6.26 0.96 -18.83
N ALA A 133 7.59 0.92 -18.70
CA ALA A 133 8.45 2.10 -18.72
C ALA A 133 8.45 2.86 -20.06
N ASN A 134 8.24 2.16 -21.16
CA ASN A 134 8.28 2.73 -22.51
C ASN A 134 7.01 3.50 -22.93
N SER A 135 5.95 3.46 -22.13
CA SER A 135 4.66 4.09 -22.42
C SER A 135 4.14 5.01 -21.30
N ILE A 136 5.01 5.46 -20.39
CA ILE A 136 4.60 6.29 -19.23
C ILE A 136 3.83 7.55 -19.66
N LYS A 137 4.30 8.28 -20.67
CA LYS A 137 3.63 9.51 -21.13
C LYS A 137 2.25 9.24 -21.71
N ASP A 138 2.08 8.14 -22.43
CA ASP A 138 0.80 7.73 -23.00
C ASP A 138 -0.16 7.25 -21.91
N LEU A 139 0.32 6.49 -20.93
CA LEU A 139 -0.47 6.09 -19.77
C LEU A 139 -1.03 7.30 -19.00
N ILE A 140 -0.21 8.33 -18.78
CA ILE A 140 -0.65 9.56 -18.10
C ILE A 140 -1.69 10.30 -18.94
N LYS A 141 -1.49 10.40 -20.26
CA LYS A 141 -2.39 11.11 -21.18
C LYS A 141 -3.74 10.41 -21.30
N GLN A 142 -3.75 9.08 -21.29
CA GLN A 142 -4.95 8.26 -21.49
C GLN A 142 -5.61 7.85 -20.17
N ALA A 143 -5.11 8.32 -19.04
CA ALA A 143 -5.62 7.94 -17.73
C ALA A 143 -7.07 8.40 -17.52
N HIS A 144 -7.92 7.51 -17.02
CA HIS A 144 -9.31 7.77 -16.66
C HIS A 144 -9.60 7.17 -15.29
N LEU A 145 -10.30 7.91 -14.45
CA LEU A 145 -10.74 7.41 -13.14
C LEU A 145 -12.12 6.76 -13.19
N ARG A 146 -12.36 5.86 -12.27
CA ARG A 146 -13.71 5.42 -11.90
C ARG A 146 -14.52 6.60 -11.35
N PRO A 147 -15.86 6.51 -11.37
CA PRO A 147 -16.72 7.48 -10.71
C PRO A 147 -16.31 7.68 -9.25
N GLN A 148 -16.37 8.93 -8.79
CA GLN A 148 -15.94 9.27 -7.42
C GLN A 148 -16.73 8.52 -6.35
N GLU A 149 -17.98 8.18 -6.61
CA GLU A 149 -18.83 7.43 -5.67
C GLU A 149 -18.35 5.97 -5.51
N GLU A 150 -17.84 5.33 -6.59
CA GLU A 150 -17.22 4.01 -6.48
C GLU A 150 -15.93 4.07 -5.65
N ILE A 151 -15.10 5.10 -5.85
CA ILE A 151 -13.87 5.31 -5.09
C ILE A 151 -14.19 5.54 -3.60
N LYS A 152 -15.20 6.34 -3.29
CA LYS A 152 -15.66 6.55 -1.91
C LYS A 152 -16.19 5.27 -1.27
N LYS A 153 -16.97 4.47 -2.01
CA LYS A 153 -17.44 3.17 -1.51
C LYS A 153 -16.26 2.28 -1.15
N GLN A 154 -15.29 2.15 -2.06
CA GLN A 154 -14.11 1.33 -1.81
C GLN A 154 -13.26 1.86 -0.64
N ARG A 155 -13.17 3.19 -0.49
CA ARG A 155 -12.52 3.82 0.66
C ARG A 155 -13.19 3.45 1.99
N ASN A 156 -14.51 3.45 2.04
CA ASN A 156 -15.24 3.07 3.24
C ASN A 156 -15.03 1.57 3.60
N ILE A 157 -14.94 0.70 2.60
CA ILE A 157 -14.57 -0.71 2.80
C ILE A 157 -13.16 -0.81 3.41
N ALA A 158 -12.19 -0.07 2.87
CA ALA A 158 -10.83 -0.06 3.39
C ALA A 158 -10.76 0.46 4.83
N GLU A 159 -11.55 1.48 5.16
CA GLU A 159 -11.68 2.01 6.51
C GLU A 159 -12.22 0.96 7.48
N LEU A 160 -13.25 0.20 7.08
CA LEU A 160 -13.81 -0.89 7.91
C LEU A 160 -12.76 -1.95 8.24
N TRP A 161 -12.00 -2.42 7.26
CA TRP A 161 -10.94 -3.40 7.46
C TRP A 161 -9.81 -2.84 8.35
N HIS A 162 -9.41 -1.60 8.12
CA HIS A 162 -8.37 -0.96 8.94
C HIS A 162 -8.85 -0.71 10.38
N TRP A 163 -10.10 -0.26 10.54
CA TRP A 163 -10.74 -0.15 11.86
C TRP A 163 -10.76 -1.49 12.59
N ARG A 164 -11.14 -2.58 11.90
CA ARG A 164 -11.17 -3.92 12.53
C ARG A 164 -9.76 -4.36 12.97
N ALA A 165 -8.75 -4.12 12.15
CA ALA A 165 -7.36 -4.42 12.49
C ALA A 165 -6.89 -3.61 13.71
N ARG A 166 -7.15 -2.31 13.72
CA ARG A 166 -6.80 -1.42 14.84
C ARG A 166 -7.54 -1.81 16.13
N THR A 167 -8.82 -2.13 16.03
CA THR A 167 -9.63 -2.59 17.17
C THR A 167 -9.04 -3.84 17.80
N ARG A 168 -8.64 -4.84 16.99
CA ARG A 168 -7.97 -6.04 17.51
C ARG A 168 -6.67 -5.71 18.23
N ARG A 169 -5.83 -4.84 17.65
CA ARG A 169 -4.59 -4.41 18.32
C ARG A 169 -4.87 -3.80 19.68
N LEU A 170 -5.86 -2.90 19.77
CA LEU A 170 -6.25 -2.28 21.04
C LEU A 170 -6.80 -3.29 22.06
N GLN A 171 -7.54 -4.31 21.60
CA GLN A 171 -7.99 -5.42 22.45
C GLN A 171 -6.80 -6.22 23.00
N GLU A 172 -5.82 -6.57 22.17
CA GLU A 172 -4.60 -7.28 22.57
C GLU A 172 -3.73 -6.47 23.54
N GLU A 173 -3.72 -5.13 23.41
CA GLU A 173 -3.07 -4.18 24.32
C GLU A 173 -3.85 -3.97 25.64
N GLY A 174 -5.02 -4.59 25.80
CA GLY A 174 -5.86 -4.47 27.01
C GLY A 174 -6.58 -3.12 27.11
N HIS A 175 -6.79 -2.43 26.00
CA HIS A 175 -7.49 -1.14 26.00
C HIS A 175 -8.96 -1.30 26.41
N LEU A 176 -9.41 -0.47 27.35
CA LEU A 176 -10.80 -0.44 27.80
C LEU A 176 -11.62 0.51 26.90
N PHE A 177 -12.55 -0.07 26.14
CA PHE A 177 -13.43 0.71 25.27
C PHE A 177 -14.59 1.30 26.08
N GLN A 178 -14.73 2.62 26.04
CA GLN A 178 -15.91 3.34 26.56
C GLN A 178 -16.81 3.67 25.38
N LEU A 179 -17.85 2.85 25.19
CA LEU A 179 -18.77 2.99 24.05
C LEU A 179 -20.11 3.57 24.48
N PRO A 180 -20.72 4.45 23.67
CA PRO A 180 -22.05 4.96 23.95
C PRO A 180 -23.10 3.85 24.03
N GLY A 181 -24.13 4.02 24.88
CA GLY A 181 -25.25 3.10 24.97
C GLY A 181 -24.96 1.76 25.66
N GLY A 182 -23.78 1.64 26.31
CA GLY A 182 -23.41 0.40 27.05
C GLY A 182 -23.05 -0.78 26.17
N TYR A 183 -22.78 -0.57 24.89
CA TYR A 183 -22.32 -1.63 23.99
C TYR A 183 -20.93 -2.12 24.38
N THR A 184 -20.70 -3.42 24.22
CA THR A 184 -19.33 -3.96 24.25
C THR A 184 -18.67 -3.82 22.87
N ILE A 185 -17.34 -3.88 22.81
CA ILE A 185 -16.63 -3.77 21.55
C ILE A 185 -16.96 -4.96 20.62
N GLU A 186 -17.21 -6.15 21.17
CA GLU A 186 -17.61 -7.34 20.45
C GLU A 186 -18.98 -7.14 19.75
N GLN A 187 -19.94 -6.51 20.44
CA GLN A 187 -21.25 -6.17 19.85
C GLN A 187 -21.09 -5.15 18.71
N VAL A 188 -20.16 -4.19 18.83
CA VAL A 188 -19.92 -3.23 17.74
C VAL A 188 -19.25 -3.90 16.55
N ILE A 189 -18.31 -4.83 16.78
CA ILE A 189 -17.70 -5.64 15.72
C ILE A 189 -18.75 -6.47 14.99
N GLU A 190 -19.61 -7.17 15.73
CA GLU A 190 -20.70 -7.97 15.16
C GLU A 190 -21.65 -7.13 14.30
N LEU A 191 -22.09 -5.98 14.82
CA LEU A 191 -22.95 -5.06 14.08
C LEU A 191 -22.27 -4.51 12.82
N ALA A 192 -20.98 -4.17 12.90
CA ALA A 192 -20.22 -3.70 11.74
C ALA A 192 -20.08 -4.80 10.67
N ALA A 193 -19.79 -6.03 11.09
CA ALA A 193 -19.67 -7.19 10.20
C ALA A 193 -21.00 -7.50 9.50
N LEU A 194 -22.10 -7.53 10.25
CA LEU A 194 -23.45 -7.79 9.70
C LEU A 194 -23.87 -6.71 8.71
N LYS A 195 -23.77 -5.44 9.09
CA LYS A 195 -24.12 -4.30 8.22
C LYS A 195 -23.23 -4.23 6.99
N GLY A 196 -21.94 -4.48 7.14
CA GLY A 196 -21.02 -4.53 6.02
C GLY A 196 -21.40 -5.63 5.01
N ALA A 197 -21.80 -6.80 5.49
CA ALA A 197 -22.26 -7.90 4.62
C ALA A 197 -23.62 -7.57 3.95
N GLU A 198 -24.57 -7.00 4.69
CA GLU A 198 -25.86 -6.57 4.14
C GLU A 198 -25.70 -5.53 3.02
N ASN A 199 -24.76 -4.61 3.15
CA ASN A 199 -24.44 -3.59 2.15
C ASN A 199 -23.60 -4.12 0.97
N GLY A 200 -23.11 -5.37 1.04
CA GLY A 200 -22.17 -5.93 0.07
C GLY A 200 -20.77 -5.30 0.14
N ASP A 201 -20.41 -4.74 1.27
CA ASP A 201 -19.09 -4.13 1.55
C ASP A 201 -18.12 -5.14 2.17
N LEU A 202 -18.63 -6.17 2.84
CA LEU A 202 -17.88 -7.26 3.45
C LEU A 202 -18.44 -8.61 3.03
N PRO A 203 -17.63 -9.68 3.00
CA PRO A 203 -18.14 -11.04 2.89
C PRO A 203 -19.02 -11.43 4.09
N THR A 204 -19.74 -12.54 3.98
CA THR A 204 -20.57 -13.08 5.07
C THR A 204 -19.73 -13.29 6.35
N PRO A 205 -20.14 -12.73 7.50
CA PRO A 205 -19.41 -12.86 8.76
C PRO A 205 -19.19 -14.32 9.17
N ILE A 206 -18.06 -14.58 9.83
CA ILE A 206 -17.78 -15.87 10.45
C ILE A 206 -17.69 -15.64 11.96
N GLY A 207 -18.55 -16.35 12.72
CA GLY A 207 -18.53 -16.26 14.18
C GLY A 207 -18.69 -14.84 14.72
N SER A 208 -19.60 -14.04 14.17
CA SER A 208 -19.87 -12.65 14.56
C SER A 208 -18.69 -11.68 14.35
N ASP A 209 -17.79 -11.99 13.40
CA ASP A 209 -16.61 -11.17 13.11
C ASP A 209 -16.35 -11.08 11.60
N PHE A 210 -15.46 -10.21 11.18
CA PHE A 210 -15.01 -10.09 9.79
C PHE A 210 -14.37 -11.41 9.37
N PRO A 211 -14.77 -11.98 8.20
CA PRO A 211 -14.20 -13.23 7.72
C PRO A 211 -12.84 -12.97 7.07
N ALA A 212 -11.82 -13.68 7.48
CA ALA A 212 -10.50 -13.57 6.90
C ALA A 212 -9.79 -14.93 6.90
N MET A 213 -9.29 -15.36 5.75
CA MET A 213 -8.60 -16.64 5.60
C MET A 213 -9.42 -17.82 6.14
N GLY A 214 -10.74 -17.80 5.92
CA GLY A 214 -11.67 -18.87 6.32
C GLY A 214 -12.01 -18.94 7.81
N LYS A 215 -11.68 -17.91 8.61
CA LYS A 215 -11.94 -17.85 10.06
C LYS A 215 -12.36 -16.43 10.50
N PRO A 216 -12.87 -16.27 11.74
CA PRO A 216 -13.11 -14.96 12.32
C PRO A 216 -11.80 -14.16 12.42
N TYR A 217 -11.84 -12.86 12.18
CA TYR A 217 -10.64 -12.00 12.23
C TYR A 217 -9.89 -12.09 13.57
N ARG A 218 -10.61 -12.25 14.69
CA ARG A 218 -10.01 -12.42 16.03
C ARG A 218 -9.18 -13.69 16.19
N ASP A 219 -9.42 -14.72 15.36
CA ASP A 219 -8.77 -16.03 15.44
C ASP A 219 -7.56 -16.17 14.49
N LEU A 220 -7.17 -15.09 13.82
CA LEU A 220 -5.96 -15.07 13.00
C LEU A 220 -4.70 -15.29 13.87
N SER A 221 -3.71 -15.99 13.33
CA SER A 221 -2.37 -16.00 13.93
C SER A 221 -1.77 -14.60 13.97
N PHE A 222 -0.79 -14.38 14.83
CA PHE A 222 -0.07 -13.09 14.90
C PHE A 222 0.50 -12.67 13.54
N GLU A 223 1.09 -13.61 12.81
CA GLU A 223 1.66 -13.38 11.49
C GLU A 223 0.59 -12.94 10.48
N ASN A 224 -0.51 -13.71 10.35
CA ASN A 224 -1.61 -13.37 9.44
C ASN A 224 -2.26 -12.04 9.81
N PHE A 225 -2.42 -11.76 11.11
CA PHE A 225 -2.92 -10.48 11.58
C PHE A 225 -2.00 -9.32 11.18
N ALA A 226 -0.68 -9.47 11.33
CA ALA A 226 0.28 -8.44 10.90
C ALA A 226 0.20 -8.16 9.39
N ILE A 227 0.10 -9.21 8.57
CA ILE A 227 -0.08 -9.10 7.11
C ILE A 227 -1.37 -8.35 6.79
N LEU A 228 -2.51 -8.78 7.32
CA LEU A 228 -3.80 -8.16 7.01
C LEU A 228 -3.89 -6.72 7.53
N THR A 229 -3.22 -6.40 8.62
CA THR A 229 -3.10 -5.02 9.12
C THR A 229 -2.37 -4.15 8.11
N SER A 230 -1.25 -4.61 7.57
CA SER A 230 -0.48 -3.86 6.56
C SER A 230 -1.28 -3.66 5.27
N ILE A 231 -1.96 -4.72 4.79
CA ILE A 231 -2.87 -4.64 3.63
C ILE A 231 -3.93 -3.55 3.85
N ALA A 232 -4.65 -3.62 4.97
CA ALA A 232 -5.75 -2.70 5.25
C ALA A 232 -5.25 -1.25 5.39
N GLN A 233 -4.13 -1.04 6.06
CA GLN A 233 -3.53 0.28 6.25
C GLN A 233 -3.11 0.92 4.92
N GLU A 234 -2.38 0.17 4.08
CA GLU A 234 -1.88 0.70 2.80
C GLU A 234 -3.02 1.00 1.82
N ARG A 235 -4.01 0.11 1.72
CA ARG A 235 -5.19 0.33 0.88
C ARG A 235 -6.01 1.52 1.38
N HIS A 236 -6.20 1.64 2.69
CA HIS A 236 -6.91 2.79 3.28
C HIS A 236 -6.17 4.09 2.99
N LYS A 237 -4.83 4.14 3.10
CA LYS A 237 -4.01 5.28 2.71
C LYS A 237 -4.24 5.69 1.26
N ALA A 238 -4.12 4.75 0.33
CA ALA A 238 -4.28 5.02 -1.10
C ALA A 238 -5.68 5.59 -1.43
N LEU A 239 -6.72 5.00 -0.85
CA LEU A 239 -8.10 5.40 -1.09
C LEU A 239 -8.45 6.72 -0.38
N ASN A 240 -7.88 6.99 0.79
CA ASN A 240 -7.96 8.30 1.45
C ASN A 240 -7.33 9.40 0.58
N TRP A 241 -6.16 9.14 0.01
CA TRP A 241 -5.53 10.09 -0.91
C TRP A 241 -6.40 10.36 -2.13
N LEU A 242 -6.96 9.31 -2.76
CA LEU A 242 -7.90 9.42 -3.90
C LEU A 242 -9.18 10.22 -3.56
N CYS A 243 -9.62 10.17 -2.31
CA CYS A 243 -10.76 10.94 -1.81
C CYS A 243 -10.39 12.35 -1.30
N GLY A 244 -9.14 12.78 -1.46
CA GLY A 244 -8.69 14.10 -1.08
C GLY A 244 -8.55 14.32 0.44
N PHE A 245 -8.33 13.26 1.22
CA PHE A 245 -8.15 13.37 2.68
C PHE A 245 -6.76 13.88 3.07
N SER A 246 -5.78 13.91 2.14
CA SER A 246 -4.48 14.51 2.40
C SER A 246 -4.62 16.03 2.57
N PRO A 247 -4.22 16.62 3.72
CA PRO A 247 -4.37 18.05 3.97
C PRO A 247 -3.56 18.93 3.01
N SER A 248 -2.38 18.49 2.63
CA SER A 248 -1.47 19.16 1.71
C SER A 248 -1.63 18.73 0.25
N GLY A 249 -2.37 17.64 0.01
CA GLY A 249 -2.43 16.95 -1.28
C GLY A 249 -1.24 15.99 -1.53
N ARG A 250 -0.25 15.96 -0.63
CA ARG A 250 0.93 15.07 -0.72
C ARG A 250 0.54 13.65 -0.28
N TRP A 251 1.20 12.66 -0.87
CA TRP A 251 1.03 11.26 -0.52
C TRP A 251 1.44 10.95 0.93
N ALA A 252 2.60 11.49 1.36
CA ALA A 252 3.12 11.28 2.70
C ALA A 252 2.21 11.81 3.81
N ASP A 253 1.45 12.88 3.54
CA ASP A 253 0.58 13.53 4.53
C ASP A 253 -0.84 12.92 4.55
N THR A 254 -1.05 11.78 3.88
CA THR A 254 -2.36 11.13 3.85
C THR A 254 -2.60 10.37 5.16
N PRO A 255 -3.62 10.77 5.95
CA PRO A 255 -3.91 10.11 7.22
C PRO A 255 -4.51 8.72 7.00
N THR A 256 -4.27 7.84 7.99
CA THR A 256 -4.87 6.50 8.09
C THR A 256 -5.57 6.32 9.45
N ASP A 257 -5.98 7.40 10.07
CA ASP A 257 -6.69 7.35 11.36
C ASP A 257 -8.08 6.73 11.16
N THR A 258 -8.45 5.84 12.08
CA THR A 258 -9.74 5.13 12.13
C THR A 258 -10.29 5.14 13.53
#